data_0bbd148ccc2e6803efd92cce55fc3e51
#
_entry.id   0bbd148ccc2e6803efd92cce55fc3e51
#
_cell.length_a   1.000
_cell.length_b   1.000
_cell.length_c   1.000
_cell.angle_alpha   90.00
_cell.angle_beta   90.00
_cell.angle_gamma   90.00
#
_symmetry.space_group_name_H-M   'P 1'
#
loop_
_entity.id
_entity.type
_entity.pdbx_description
1 polymer ?
#
loop_
_entity_poly.entity_id
_entity_poly.type
_entity_poly.pdbx_seq_one_letter_code
_entity_poly.pdbx_strand_id
1 'polypeptide(L)'
;CKENADNEQLKEFIEPLAAINKEWGDLTMKVGMTAMKNREEVGAAAVDYLMYSGYAVFAYLWARMAKVALDKMAEGTSEEMFYNAKVQSARFYFKRLLPRTKTHAETMLAGADSLLDMPEEAFAI
;
A
#
# COMPACT_ATOMS: atom_id res chain seq x y z
N CYS A 1 13.15 -5.64 -3.16
CA CYS A 1 13.79 -4.49 -2.49
C CYS A 1 15.29 -4.75 -2.25
N LYS A 2 15.68 -5.90 -1.66
CA LYS A 2 17.10 -6.17 -1.32
C LYS A 2 18.06 -6.09 -2.52
N GLU A 3 17.68 -6.65 -3.67
CA GLU A 3 18.52 -6.68 -4.89
C GLU A 3 18.83 -5.30 -5.49
N ASN A 4 18.03 -4.29 -5.18
CA ASN A 4 18.15 -2.94 -5.74
C ASN A 4 18.35 -1.87 -4.66
N ALA A 5 18.70 -2.27 -3.44
CA ALA A 5 18.86 -1.35 -2.32
C ALA A 5 19.95 -0.28 -2.56
N ASP A 6 21.00 -0.65 -3.30
CA ASP A 6 22.14 0.21 -3.59
C ASP A 6 21.99 1.04 -4.88
N ASN A 7 20.83 0.91 -5.58
CA ASN A 7 20.57 1.67 -6.78
C ASN A 7 19.96 3.03 -6.43
N GLU A 8 20.78 4.09 -6.48
CA GLU A 8 20.35 5.46 -6.13
C GLU A 8 19.17 5.97 -6.96
N GLN A 9 19.07 5.60 -8.24
CA GLN A 9 17.95 6.01 -9.11
C GLN A 9 16.63 5.38 -8.72
N LEU A 10 16.66 4.20 -8.06
CA LEU A 10 15.47 3.48 -7.60
C LEU A 10 15.14 3.75 -6.13
N LYS A 11 16.00 4.42 -5.39
CA LYS A 11 15.86 4.65 -3.96
C LYS A 11 14.52 5.31 -3.60
N GLU A 12 14.10 6.29 -4.40
CA GLU A 12 12.81 6.99 -4.23
C GLU A 12 11.58 6.06 -4.27
N PHE A 13 11.70 4.87 -4.88
CA PHE A 13 10.64 3.85 -4.93
C PHE A 13 10.88 2.72 -3.94
N ILE A 14 12.11 2.29 -3.77
CA ILE A 14 12.49 1.15 -2.94
C ILE A 14 12.28 1.42 -1.45
N GLU A 15 12.66 2.59 -0.96
CA GLU A 15 12.49 2.94 0.45
C GLU A 15 11.01 2.96 0.88
N PRO A 16 10.11 3.69 0.18
CA PRO A 16 8.69 3.64 0.53
C PRO A 16 8.08 2.24 0.35
N LEU A 17 8.48 1.49 -0.68
CA LEU A 17 8.00 0.13 -0.90
C LEU A 17 8.40 -0.81 0.25
N ALA A 18 9.64 -0.71 0.72
CA ALA A 18 10.11 -1.50 1.86
C ALA A 18 9.35 -1.16 3.15
N ALA A 19 9.09 0.13 3.38
CA ALA A 19 8.30 0.60 4.52
C ALA A 19 6.86 0.06 4.48
N ILE A 20 6.19 0.15 3.31
CA ILE A 20 4.84 -0.37 3.11
C ILE A 20 4.78 -1.88 3.29
N ASN A 21 5.75 -2.64 2.77
CA ASN A 21 5.80 -4.09 2.94
C ASN A 21 5.93 -4.51 4.41
N LYS A 22 6.77 -3.80 5.16
CA LYS A 22 6.92 -4.04 6.59
C LYS A 22 5.63 -3.73 7.34
N GLU A 23 5.05 -2.56 7.12
CA GLU A 23 3.80 -2.15 7.77
C GLU A 23 2.64 -3.09 7.41
N TRP A 24 2.54 -3.54 6.16
CA TRP A 24 1.52 -4.51 5.73
C TRP A 24 1.63 -5.82 6.51
N GLY A 25 2.84 -6.34 6.68
CA GLY A 25 3.08 -7.51 7.52
C GLY A 25 2.68 -7.30 8.98
N ASP A 26 3.06 -6.16 9.56
CA ASP A 26 2.73 -5.81 10.94
C ASP A 26 1.20 -5.66 11.14
N LEU A 27 0.50 -5.02 10.20
CA LEU A 27 -0.96 -4.88 10.22
C LEU A 27 -1.66 -6.23 10.10
N THR A 28 -1.18 -7.10 9.20
CA THR A 28 -1.71 -8.46 9.05
C THR A 28 -1.63 -9.24 10.36
N MET A 29 -0.50 -9.17 11.04
CA MET A 29 -0.34 -9.80 12.34
C MET A 29 -1.26 -9.23 13.41
N LYS A 30 -1.39 -7.90 13.49
CA LYS A 30 -2.26 -7.23 14.46
C LYS A 30 -3.72 -7.62 14.25
N VAL A 31 -4.23 -7.54 13.03
CA VAL A 31 -5.60 -7.93 12.69
C VAL A 31 -5.82 -9.41 13.01
N GLY A 32 -4.88 -10.28 12.66
CA GLY A 32 -4.97 -11.71 12.98
C GLY A 32 -5.02 -12.00 14.48
N MET A 33 -4.19 -11.33 15.27
CA MET A 33 -4.18 -11.49 16.74
C MET A 33 -5.48 -10.98 17.39
N THR A 34 -6.01 -9.86 16.92
CA THR A 34 -7.27 -9.31 17.41
C THR A 34 -8.45 -10.21 17.03
N ALA A 35 -8.43 -10.77 15.83
CA ALA A 35 -9.42 -11.72 15.33
C ALA A 35 -9.54 -13.00 16.18
N MET A 36 -8.42 -13.45 16.76
CA MET A 36 -8.42 -14.60 17.67
C MET A 36 -9.20 -14.33 18.95
N LYS A 37 -9.30 -13.08 19.37
CA LYS A 37 -10.04 -12.66 20.58
C LYS A 37 -11.49 -12.33 20.27
N ASN A 38 -11.74 -11.67 19.13
CA ASN A 38 -13.05 -11.26 18.68
C ASN A 38 -13.13 -11.33 17.17
N ARG A 39 -13.97 -12.27 16.65
CA ARG A 39 -14.12 -12.50 15.20
C ARG A 39 -14.71 -11.31 14.45
N GLU A 40 -15.49 -10.46 15.10
CA GLU A 40 -16.08 -9.26 14.51
C GLU A 40 -15.01 -8.24 14.07
N GLU A 41 -13.84 -8.26 14.69
CA GLU A 41 -12.72 -7.42 14.31
C GLU A 41 -12.21 -7.70 12.87
N VAL A 42 -12.35 -8.93 12.40
CA VAL A 42 -12.01 -9.27 11.00
C VAL A 42 -12.93 -8.54 10.03
N GLY A 43 -14.25 -8.57 10.31
CA GLY A 43 -15.24 -7.85 9.51
C GLY A 43 -15.00 -6.35 9.51
N ALA A 44 -14.73 -5.78 10.68
CA ALA A 44 -14.46 -4.36 10.83
C ALA A 44 -13.21 -3.89 10.07
N ALA A 45 -12.17 -4.72 10.00
CA ALA A 45 -10.92 -4.41 9.31
C ALA A 45 -10.91 -4.76 7.80
N ALA A 46 -11.87 -5.56 7.33
CA ALA A 46 -11.80 -6.24 6.02
C ALA A 46 -11.64 -5.28 4.84
N VAL A 47 -12.44 -4.22 4.77
CA VAL A 47 -12.40 -3.25 3.64
C VAL A 47 -11.08 -2.49 3.64
N ASP A 48 -10.65 -1.98 4.78
CA ASP A 48 -9.40 -1.23 4.89
C ASP A 48 -8.18 -2.11 4.62
N TYR A 49 -8.21 -3.37 5.08
CA TYR A 49 -7.16 -4.35 4.77
C TYR A 49 -7.07 -4.64 3.27
N LEU A 50 -8.20 -4.81 2.60
CA LEU A 50 -8.25 -5.01 1.15
C LEU A 50 -7.68 -3.79 0.40
N MET A 51 -8.11 -2.59 0.77
CA MET A 51 -7.63 -1.34 0.15
C MET A 51 -6.14 -1.13 0.38
N TYR A 52 -5.67 -1.32 1.61
CA TYR A 52 -4.24 -1.25 1.93
C TYR A 52 -3.43 -2.24 1.09
N SER A 53 -3.88 -3.49 1.02
CA SER A 53 -3.24 -4.56 0.25
C SER A 53 -3.15 -4.19 -1.24
N GLY A 54 -4.22 -3.63 -1.79
CA GLY A 54 -4.25 -3.13 -3.17
C GLY A 54 -3.19 -2.05 -3.42
N TYR A 55 -3.09 -1.05 -2.54
CA TYR A 55 -2.05 -0.01 -2.65
C TYR A 55 -0.63 -0.59 -2.55
N ALA A 56 -0.40 -1.56 -1.65
CA ALA A 56 0.91 -2.20 -1.50
C ALA A 56 1.31 -2.98 -2.77
N VAL A 57 0.39 -3.73 -3.36
CA VAL A 57 0.61 -4.46 -4.61
C VAL A 57 0.89 -3.51 -5.78
N PHE A 58 0.10 -2.45 -5.93
CA PHE A 58 0.36 -1.44 -6.97
C PHE A 58 1.68 -0.71 -6.78
N ALA A 59 2.09 -0.43 -5.53
CA ALA A 59 3.42 0.14 -5.26
C ALA A 59 4.53 -0.78 -5.78
N TYR A 60 4.41 -2.08 -5.54
CA TYR A 60 5.36 -3.08 -6.06
C TYR A 60 5.41 -3.08 -7.60
N LEU A 61 4.24 -3.07 -8.25
CA LEU A 61 4.17 -3.06 -9.72
C LEU A 61 4.74 -1.78 -10.32
N TRP A 62 4.45 -0.60 -9.74
CA TRP A 62 5.01 0.66 -10.19
C TRP A 62 6.52 0.75 -9.98
N ALA A 63 7.04 0.24 -8.87
CA ALA A 63 8.48 0.15 -8.63
C ALA A 63 9.18 -0.75 -9.68
N ARG A 64 8.55 -1.87 -10.05
CA ARG A 64 9.05 -2.74 -11.13
C ARG A 64 9.04 -2.05 -12.49
N MET A 65 7.95 -1.37 -12.82
CA MET A 65 7.86 -0.61 -14.08
C MET A 65 8.90 0.51 -14.15
N ALA A 66 9.10 1.23 -13.04
CA ALA A 66 10.14 2.27 -12.97
C ALA A 66 11.54 1.68 -13.16
N LYS A 67 11.82 0.51 -12.55
CA LYS A 67 13.11 -0.19 -12.76
C LYS A 67 13.33 -0.52 -14.23
N VAL A 68 12.37 -1.18 -14.87
CA VAL A 68 12.47 -1.55 -16.29
C VAL A 68 12.67 -0.30 -17.17
N ALA A 69 11.94 0.77 -16.87
CA ALA A 69 12.04 2.02 -17.63
C ALA A 69 13.44 2.65 -17.50
N LEU A 70 13.99 2.70 -16.30
CA LEU A 70 15.34 3.22 -16.05
C LEU A 70 16.42 2.36 -16.72
N ASP A 71 16.30 1.04 -16.63
CA ASP A 71 17.22 0.10 -17.29
C ASP A 71 17.21 0.31 -18.82
N LYS A 72 16.04 0.43 -19.44
CA LYS A 72 15.90 0.67 -20.88
C LYS A 72 16.49 2.02 -21.31
N MET A 73 16.27 3.07 -20.56
CA MET A 73 16.88 4.37 -20.84
C MET A 73 18.41 4.32 -20.71
N ALA A 74 18.93 3.58 -19.74
CA ALA A 74 20.37 3.40 -19.57
C ALA A 74 21.01 2.59 -20.71
N GLU A 75 20.29 1.63 -21.30
CA GLU A 75 20.73 0.87 -22.47
C GLU A 75 20.71 1.67 -23.80
N GLY A 76 20.06 2.84 -23.82
CA GLY A 76 19.95 3.67 -25.01
C GLY A 76 18.77 3.26 -25.91
N THR A 77 17.56 3.46 -25.43
CA THR A 77 16.33 3.20 -26.21
C THR A 77 15.96 4.36 -27.13
N SER A 78 15.31 4.06 -28.27
CA SER A 78 14.65 5.06 -29.13
C SER A 78 13.31 5.56 -28.54
N GLU A 79 12.77 4.89 -27.50
CA GLU A 79 11.49 5.20 -26.86
C GLU A 79 11.66 5.91 -25.50
N GLU A 80 12.67 6.75 -25.37
CA GLU A 80 13.01 7.42 -24.11
C GLU A 80 11.82 8.18 -23.51
N MET A 81 11.03 8.87 -24.32
CA MET A 81 9.86 9.60 -23.87
C MET A 81 8.83 8.68 -23.20
N PHE A 82 8.59 7.51 -23.77
CA PHE A 82 7.67 6.50 -23.21
C PHE A 82 8.16 6.02 -21.83
N TYR A 83 9.42 5.63 -21.74
CA TYR A 83 9.98 5.14 -20.48
C TYR A 83 10.07 6.22 -19.41
N ASN A 84 10.42 7.45 -19.80
CA ASN A 84 10.40 8.58 -18.86
C ASN A 84 8.99 8.85 -18.31
N ALA A 85 7.96 8.75 -19.16
CA ALA A 85 6.57 8.88 -18.74
C ALA A 85 6.19 7.80 -17.70
N LYS A 86 6.69 6.56 -17.83
CA LYS A 86 6.48 5.50 -16.82
C LYS A 86 7.11 5.83 -15.48
N VAL A 87 8.33 6.39 -15.47
CA VAL A 87 8.99 6.84 -14.24
C VAL A 87 8.20 7.98 -13.58
N GLN A 88 7.70 8.95 -14.35
CA GLN A 88 6.88 10.04 -13.82
C GLN A 88 5.55 9.54 -13.25
N SER A 89 4.91 8.56 -13.91
CA SER A 89 3.69 7.94 -13.40
C SER A 89 3.94 7.19 -12.08
N ALA A 90 5.07 6.49 -11.98
CA ALA A 90 5.47 5.85 -10.73
C ALA A 90 5.65 6.89 -9.60
N ARG A 91 6.33 8.01 -9.87
CA ARG A 91 6.48 9.11 -8.90
C ARG A 91 5.14 9.68 -8.46
N PHE A 92 4.22 9.89 -9.40
CA PHE A 92 2.86 10.32 -9.08
C PHE A 92 2.17 9.33 -8.14
N TYR A 93 2.25 8.03 -8.44
CA TYR A 93 1.67 6.99 -7.59
C TYR A 93 2.23 7.05 -6.17
N PHE A 94 3.55 7.02 -6.02
CA PHE A 94 4.19 7.01 -4.70
C PHE A 94 3.94 8.30 -3.89
N LYS A 95 3.83 9.45 -4.56
CA LYS A 95 3.65 10.73 -3.87
C LYS A 95 2.19 11.09 -3.59
N ARG A 96 1.24 10.63 -4.44
CA ARG A 96 -0.15 11.09 -4.41
C ARG A 96 -1.15 10.00 -4.03
N LEU A 97 -0.89 8.74 -4.34
CA LEU A 97 -1.82 7.65 -4.09
C LEU A 97 -1.39 6.78 -2.91
N LEU A 98 -0.13 6.37 -2.85
CA LEU A 98 0.37 5.52 -1.79
C LEU A 98 0.16 6.09 -0.37
N PRO A 99 0.27 7.41 -0.11
CA PRO A 99 0.00 7.96 1.23
C PRO A 99 -1.40 7.71 1.78
N ARG A 100 -2.37 7.34 0.94
CA ARG A 100 -3.73 6.95 1.37
C ARG A 100 -3.74 5.72 2.27
N THR A 101 -2.71 4.88 2.18
CA THR A 101 -2.51 3.73 3.07
C THR A 101 -2.50 4.11 4.54
N LYS A 102 -2.09 5.33 4.89
CA LYS A 102 -2.08 5.82 6.29
C LYS A 102 -3.48 5.83 6.89
N THR A 103 -4.46 6.34 6.16
CA THR A 103 -5.86 6.34 6.60
C THR A 103 -6.38 4.91 6.77
N HIS A 104 -6.11 4.04 5.79
CA HIS A 104 -6.55 2.64 5.88
C HIS A 104 -5.89 1.90 7.04
N ALA A 105 -4.60 2.14 7.31
CA ALA A 105 -3.91 1.56 8.45
C ALA A 105 -4.53 1.98 9.79
N GLU A 106 -4.85 3.26 9.94
CA GLU A 106 -5.48 3.82 11.13
C GLU A 106 -6.89 3.27 11.33
N THR A 107 -7.73 3.30 10.29
CA THR A 107 -9.12 2.83 10.34
C THR A 107 -9.20 1.31 10.55
N MET A 108 -8.29 0.54 9.95
CA MET A 108 -8.19 -0.91 10.11
C MET A 108 -8.04 -1.33 11.59
N LEU A 109 -7.37 -0.51 12.37
CA LEU A 109 -7.09 -0.77 13.80
C LEU A 109 -8.06 -0.08 14.74
N ALA A 110 -9.10 0.59 14.22
CA ALA A 110 -10.07 1.33 15.02
C ALA A 110 -11.01 0.44 15.86
N GLY A 111 -11.10 -0.84 15.54
CA GLY A 111 -11.96 -1.80 16.24
C GLY A 111 -13.39 -1.87 15.71
N ALA A 112 -14.15 -2.85 16.21
CA ALA A 112 -15.51 -3.11 15.77
C ALA A 112 -16.57 -2.28 16.51
N ASP A 113 -16.25 -1.70 17.66
CA ASP A 113 -17.21 -1.06 18.57
C ASP A 113 -18.01 0.05 17.87
N SER A 114 -17.32 0.93 17.14
CA SER A 114 -17.98 2.03 16.41
C SER A 114 -18.95 1.57 15.30
N LEU A 115 -18.88 0.31 14.91
CA LEU A 115 -19.75 -0.30 13.90
C LEU A 115 -20.91 -1.08 14.52
N LEU A 116 -20.73 -1.64 15.72
CA LEU A 116 -21.64 -2.63 16.31
C LEU A 116 -22.34 -2.14 17.58
N ASP A 117 -21.85 -1.12 18.27
CA ASP A 117 -22.40 -0.69 19.56
C ASP A 117 -23.72 0.09 19.45
N MET A 118 -24.09 0.53 18.25
CA MET A 118 -25.37 1.21 18.05
C MET A 118 -26.53 0.22 18.17
N PRO A 119 -27.47 0.42 19.12
CA PRO A 119 -28.60 -0.48 19.26
C PRO A 119 -29.54 -0.39 18.05
N GLU A 120 -30.19 -1.51 17.71
CA GLU A 120 -31.06 -1.62 16.53
C GLU A 120 -32.17 -0.56 16.53
N GLU A 121 -32.72 -0.28 17.70
CA GLU A 121 -33.80 0.69 17.88
C GLU A 121 -33.37 2.14 17.48
N ALA A 122 -32.08 2.46 17.54
CA ALA A 122 -31.56 3.77 17.14
C ALA A 122 -31.62 3.99 15.61
N PHE A 123 -31.72 2.94 14.82
CA PHE A 123 -31.90 3.06 13.36
C PHE A 123 -33.35 3.34 12.92
N ALA A 124 -34.32 3.24 13.85
CA ALA A 124 -35.76 3.38 13.56
C ALA A 124 -36.30 4.80 13.82
N ILE A 125 -35.44 5.82 13.87
CA ILE A 125 -35.82 7.21 14.16
C ILE A 125 -36.34 7.88 12.89
#